data_9f59f15a0591ac133bd0db9ec8359478
#
_entry.id   9f59f15a0591ac133bd0db9ec8359478
#
_cell.length_a   1.000
_cell.length_b   1.000
_cell.length_c   1.000
_cell.angle_alpha   90.00
_cell.angle_beta   90.00
_cell.angle_gamma   90.00
#
_symmetry.space_group_name_H-M   'P 1'
#
loop_
_entity.id
_entity.type
_entity.pdbx_description
1 polymer ?
#
loop_
_entity_poly.entity_id
_entity_poly.type
_entity_poly.pdbx_seq_one_letter_code
_entity_poly.pdbx_strand_id
1 'polypeptide(L)'
;MAGLNCGEPCLTTWSILRDWSSFFTSCPDYVSAKGMRTLANPLGDDPKIISGESGAVGLGLLTLLMERSELAVMRTQMGLDENSVVLLISTEGDTDPAGYREVVYDGKCPMPR
;
A
#
# COMPACT_ATOMS: atom_id res chain seq x y z
N MET A 1 6.85 -1.98 -10.24
CA MET A 1 6.87 -2.90 -9.08
C MET A 1 6.26 -4.22 -9.49
N ALA A 2 7.13 -5.20 -9.73
CA ALA A 2 6.73 -6.47 -10.40
C ALA A 2 5.80 -7.34 -9.53
N GLY A 3 5.97 -7.36 -8.22
CA GLY A 3 5.16 -8.16 -7.30
C GLY A 3 3.67 -7.80 -7.26
N LEU A 4 3.30 -6.62 -7.75
CA LEU A 4 1.92 -6.14 -7.82
C LEU A 4 1.29 -6.27 -9.22
N ASN A 5 2.03 -6.80 -10.18
CA ASN A 5 1.58 -6.93 -11.57
C ASN A 5 1.33 -8.39 -11.94
N CYS A 6 0.43 -9.06 -11.23
CA CYS A 6 0.03 -10.44 -11.50
C CYS A 6 -1.08 -10.47 -12.56
N GLY A 7 -0.81 -11.11 -13.69
CA GLY A 7 -1.74 -11.19 -14.83
C GLY A 7 -2.83 -12.24 -14.68
N GLU A 8 -2.68 -13.21 -13.76
CA GLU A 8 -3.64 -14.29 -13.55
C GLU A 8 -4.10 -14.36 -12.10
N PRO A 9 -5.41 -14.38 -11.83
CA PRO A 9 -5.93 -14.52 -10.48
C PRO A 9 -5.71 -15.95 -9.97
N CYS A 10 -5.47 -16.09 -8.67
CA CYS A 10 -5.45 -17.38 -8.00
C CYS A 10 -6.87 -17.98 -7.99
N LEU A 11 -7.10 -19.03 -8.75
CA LEU A 11 -8.44 -19.64 -8.88
C LEU A 11 -8.99 -20.17 -7.56
N THR A 12 -8.14 -20.63 -6.66
CA THR A 12 -8.54 -21.16 -5.35
C THR A 12 -9.15 -20.07 -4.44
N THR A 13 -8.64 -18.84 -4.54
CA THR A 13 -9.09 -17.74 -3.67
C THR A 13 -10.02 -16.76 -4.38
N TRP A 14 -10.15 -16.87 -5.70
CA TRP A 14 -10.92 -15.91 -6.50
C TRP A 14 -12.39 -15.81 -6.05
N SER A 15 -13.04 -16.94 -5.72
CA SER A 15 -14.42 -16.93 -5.25
C SER A 15 -14.60 -16.12 -3.95
N ILE A 16 -13.62 -16.21 -3.04
CA ILE A 16 -13.62 -15.43 -1.79
C ILE A 16 -13.50 -13.94 -2.10
N LEU A 17 -12.52 -13.57 -2.92
CA LEU A 17 -12.30 -12.17 -3.28
C LEU A 17 -13.50 -11.59 -4.02
N ARG A 18 -14.04 -12.31 -4.99
CA ARG A 18 -15.22 -11.90 -5.76
C ARG A 18 -16.44 -11.65 -4.88
N ASP A 19 -16.70 -12.54 -3.93
CA ASP A 19 -17.95 -12.55 -3.18
C ASP A 19 -17.90 -11.66 -1.91
N TRP A 20 -16.69 -11.39 -1.40
CA TRP A 20 -16.51 -10.67 -0.13
C TRP A 20 -15.76 -9.34 -0.23
N SER A 21 -15.12 -9.02 -1.36
CA SER A 21 -14.44 -7.73 -1.52
C SER A 21 -15.44 -6.65 -1.94
N SER A 22 -15.42 -5.53 -1.22
CA SER A 22 -16.23 -4.36 -1.55
C SER A 22 -15.55 -3.44 -2.57
N PHE A 23 -14.22 -3.40 -2.58
CA PHE A 23 -13.44 -2.53 -3.45
C PHE A 23 -12.21 -3.24 -4.00
N PHE A 24 -11.89 -2.94 -5.24
CA PHE A 24 -10.63 -3.28 -5.89
C PHE A 24 -9.98 -2.00 -6.40
N THR A 25 -8.71 -1.80 -6.09
CA THR A 25 -7.99 -0.58 -6.45
C THR A 25 -6.71 -0.92 -7.20
N SER A 26 -6.50 -0.26 -8.34
CA SER A 26 -5.23 -0.26 -9.04
C SER A 26 -4.40 0.94 -8.58
N CYS A 27 -3.16 0.70 -8.21
CA CYS A 27 -2.27 1.72 -7.68
C CYS A 27 -1.03 1.87 -8.57
N PRO A 28 -0.62 3.10 -8.92
CA PRO A 28 0.69 3.31 -9.53
C PRO A 28 1.82 3.08 -8.51
N ASP A 29 3.03 2.84 -9.01
CA ASP A 29 4.20 2.43 -8.21
C ASP A 29 4.53 3.37 -7.05
N TYR A 30 4.27 4.66 -7.20
CA TYR A 30 4.55 5.64 -6.14
C TYR A 30 3.69 5.41 -4.88
N VAL A 31 2.53 4.76 -5.00
CA VAL A 31 1.68 4.42 -3.85
C VAL A 31 2.36 3.38 -2.97
N SER A 32 2.88 2.32 -3.58
CA SER A 32 3.66 1.31 -2.87
C SER A 32 4.93 1.92 -2.25
N ALA A 33 5.64 2.75 -3.02
CA ALA A 33 6.81 3.46 -2.54
C ALA A 33 6.51 4.39 -1.34
N LYS A 34 5.35 5.06 -1.33
CA LYS A 34 4.89 5.85 -0.17
C LYS A 34 4.74 4.96 1.06
N GLY A 35 4.07 3.82 0.93
CA GLY A 35 3.89 2.87 2.02
C GLY A 35 5.22 2.33 2.57
N MET A 36 6.15 1.92 1.68
CA MET A 36 7.49 1.45 2.07
C MET A 36 8.24 2.51 2.88
N ARG A 37 8.22 3.78 2.43
CA ARG A 37 8.88 4.89 3.13
C ARG A 37 8.22 5.21 4.46
N THR A 38 6.89 5.14 4.54
CA THR A 38 6.14 5.38 5.79
C THR A 38 6.49 4.32 6.83
N LEU A 39 6.53 3.04 6.45
CA LEU A 39 6.91 1.94 7.34
C LEU A 39 8.39 2.00 7.76
N ALA A 40 9.26 2.46 6.87
CA ALA A 40 10.69 2.59 7.15
C ALA A 40 11.05 3.78 8.04
N ASN A 41 10.18 4.82 8.05
CA ASN A 41 10.39 6.06 8.80
C ASN A 41 9.15 6.36 9.65
N PRO A 42 8.93 5.58 10.73
CA PRO A 42 7.77 5.74 11.59
C PRO A 42 7.77 7.09 12.31
N LEU A 43 6.58 7.52 12.72
CA LEU A 43 6.38 8.72 13.54
C LEU A 43 6.23 8.33 15.02
N GLY A 44 6.77 9.16 15.90
CA GLY A 44 6.68 8.93 17.35
C GLY A 44 7.32 7.61 17.75
N ASP A 45 6.60 6.83 18.55
CA ASP A 45 7.07 5.56 19.11
C ASP A 45 6.66 4.34 18.25
N ASP A 46 6.14 4.54 17.06
CA ASP A 46 5.78 3.45 16.16
C ASP A 46 7.02 2.64 15.75
N PRO A 47 6.92 1.30 15.71
CA PRO A 47 8.05 0.47 15.32
C PRO A 47 8.36 0.62 13.82
N LYS A 48 9.65 0.63 13.48
CA LYS A 48 10.09 0.51 12.10
C LYS A 48 9.73 -0.88 11.57
N ILE A 49 9.07 -0.91 10.41
CA ILE A 49 8.72 -2.15 9.72
C ILE A 49 9.39 -2.16 8.35
N ILE A 50 10.10 -3.25 8.04
CA ILE A 50 10.63 -3.50 6.72
C ILE A 50 9.55 -4.28 5.95
N SER A 51 9.03 -3.66 4.90
CA SER A 51 8.03 -4.26 4.03
C SER A 51 8.38 -4.00 2.57
N GLY A 52 8.26 -5.02 1.75
CA GLY A 52 8.38 -4.90 0.30
C GLY A 52 7.16 -4.27 -0.34
N GLU A 53 7.14 -4.27 -1.66
CA GLU A 53 6.16 -3.57 -2.47
C GLU A 53 4.73 -4.03 -2.21
N SER A 54 4.51 -5.35 -2.21
CA SER A 54 3.18 -5.94 -2.04
C SER A 54 2.64 -5.75 -0.62
N GLY A 55 3.53 -5.82 0.38
CA GLY A 55 3.14 -5.63 1.78
C GLY A 55 2.84 -4.17 2.15
N ALA A 56 3.45 -3.22 1.45
CA ALA A 56 3.38 -1.80 1.78
C ALA A 56 2.29 -1.02 1.02
N VAL A 57 1.79 -1.54 -0.12
CA VAL A 57 0.85 -0.80 -0.98
C VAL A 57 -0.42 -0.40 -0.26
N GLY A 58 -0.96 -1.26 0.62
CA GLY A 58 -2.17 -0.97 1.38
C GLY A 58 -2.01 0.25 2.29
N LEU A 59 -0.86 0.36 3.00
CA LEU A 59 -0.58 1.53 3.82
C LEU A 59 -0.37 2.79 2.96
N GLY A 60 0.32 2.66 1.83
CA GLY A 60 0.51 3.77 0.90
C GLY A 60 -0.82 4.33 0.39
N LEU A 61 -1.74 3.45 0.00
CA LEU A 61 -3.08 3.85 -0.42
C LEU A 61 -3.86 4.50 0.73
N LEU A 62 -3.89 3.89 1.91
CA LEU A 62 -4.58 4.43 3.08
C LEU A 62 -4.06 5.84 3.42
N THR A 63 -2.75 6.01 3.47
CA THR A 63 -2.12 7.31 3.73
C THR A 63 -2.59 8.37 2.74
N LEU A 64 -2.59 8.04 1.44
CA LEU A 64 -3.03 8.99 0.41
C LEU A 64 -4.54 9.29 0.49
N LEU A 65 -5.37 8.29 0.77
CA LEU A 65 -6.82 8.48 0.96
C LEU A 65 -7.11 9.46 2.11
N MET A 66 -6.29 9.44 3.17
CA MET A 66 -6.46 10.32 4.31
C MET A 66 -5.83 11.71 4.10
N GLU A 67 -4.71 11.81 3.37
CA GLU A 67 -3.97 13.06 3.18
C GLU A 67 -4.47 13.90 1.99
N ARG A 68 -5.01 13.27 0.92
CA ARG A 68 -5.30 13.93 -0.33
C ARG A 68 -6.76 14.30 -0.49
N SER A 69 -7.03 15.60 -0.67
CA SER A 69 -8.39 16.11 -0.87
C SER A 69 -9.05 15.62 -2.16
N GLU A 70 -8.26 15.39 -3.22
CA GLU A 70 -8.74 14.84 -4.49
C GLU A 70 -9.25 13.39 -4.37
N LEU A 71 -8.86 12.67 -3.31
CA LEU A 71 -9.34 11.32 -3.01
C LEU A 71 -10.51 11.29 -2.00
N ALA A 72 -11.03 12.45 -1.61
CA ALA A 72 -12.10 12.53 -0.60
C ALA A 72 -13.37 11.75 -0.99
N VAL A 73 -13.73 11.75 -2.27
CA VAL A 73 -14.90 10.99 -2.76
C VAL A 73 -14.67 9.48 -2.57
N MET A 74 -13.49 8.98 -2.96
CA MET A 74 -13.14 7.57 -2.79
C MET A 74 -13.11 7.20 -1.30
N ARG A 75 -12.49 8.02 -0.45
CA ARG A 75 -12.46 7.84 1.00
C ARG A 75 -13.86 7.71 1.59
N THR A 76 -14.78 8.60 1.19
CA THR A 76 -16.18 8.56 1.65
C THR A 76 -16.90 7.30 1.18
N GLN A 77 -16.71 6.89 -0.07
CA GLN A 77 -17.32 5.67 -0.61
C GLN A 77 -16.81 4.42 0.11
N MET A 78 -15.57 4.40 0.56
CA MET A 78 -15.00 3.32 1.35
C MET A 78 -15.39 3.38 2.83
N GLY A 79 -16.11 4.41 3.26
CA GLY A 79 -16.54 4.60 4.66
C GLY A 79 -15.38 4.90 5.62
N LEU A 80 -14.28 5.45 5.11
CA LEU A 80 -13.10 5.75 5.91
C LEU A 80 -13.20 7.15 6.55
N ASP A 81 -13.01 7.19 7.87
CA ASP A 81 -12.96 8.42 8.67
C ASP A 81 -11.87 8.33 9.75
N GLU A 82 -11.79 9.34 10.60
CA GLU A 82 -10.81 9.43 11.69
C GLU A 82 -10.98 8.39 12.81
N ASN A 83 -12.14 7.72 12.88
CA ASN A 83 -12.44 6.67 13.84
C ASN A 83 -12.29 5.25 13.26
N SER A 84 -11.94 5.16 11.96
CA SER A 84 -11.82 3.89 11.29
C SER A 84 -10.63 3.08 11.81
N VAL A 85 -10.85 1.80 12.09
CA VAL A 85 -9.80 0.83 12.41
C VAL A 85 -9.53 -0.02 11.18
N VAL A 86 -8.30 0.02 10.67
CA VAL A 86 -7.92 -0.64 9.43
C VAL A 86 -6.88 -1.72 9.69
N LEU A 87 -7.18 -2.95 9.31
CA LEU A 87 -6.21 -4.04 9.30
C LEU A 87 -5.48 -4.07 7.96
N LEU A 88 -4.16 -3.96 7.99
CA LEU A 88 -3.30 -4.14 6.84
C LEU A 88 -2.48 -5.41 7.01
N ILE A 89 -2.36 -6.20 5.94
CA ILE A 89 -1.61 -7.44 5.96
C ILE A 89 -0.34 -7.24 5.13
N SER A 90 0.82 -7.21 5.81
CA SER A 90 2.13 -7.17 5.16
C SER A 90 2.60 -8.60 4.91
N THR A 91 2.52 -9.02 3.66
CA THR A 91 2.88 -10.39 3.25
C THR A 91 4.32 -10.51 2.74
N GLU A 92 5.06 -9.41 2.69
CA GLU A 92 6.39 -9.35 2.09
C GLU A 92 7.34 -8.48 2.93
N GLY A 93 8.51 -9.04 3.28
CA GLY A 93 9.64 -8.30 3.83
C GLY A 93 10.51 -7.69 2.72
N ASP A 94 11.80 -7.45 2.99
CA ASP A 94 12.76 -7.00 1.97
C ASP A 94 13.37 -8.20 1.21
N THR A 95 12.54 -8.89 0.46
CA THR A 95 12.98 -10.00 -0.39
C THR A 95 13.90 -9.55 -1.53
N ASP A 96 13.87 -8.26 -1.87
CA ASP A 96 14.80 -7.56 -2.75
C ASP A 96 15.44 -6.38 -1.99
N PRO A 97 16.54 -6.59 -1.25
CA PRO A 97 17.19 -5.52 -0.49
C PRO A 97 17.71 -4.36 -1.36
N ALA A 98 18.10 -4.63 -2.61
CA ALA A 98 18.58 -3.60 -3.53
C ALA A 98 17.40 -2.69 -3.95
N GLY A 99 16.29 -3.27 -4.40
CA GLY A 99 15.07 -2.53 -4.73
C GLY A 99 14.48 -1.79 -3.55
N TYR A 100 14.50 -2.39 -2.36
CA TYR A 100 14.08 -1.72 -1.13
C TYR A 100 14.92 -0.46 -0.86
N ARG A 101 16.26 -0.56 -1.00
CA ARG A 101 17.16 0.57 -0.84
C ARG A 101 16.87 1.68 -1.85
N GLU A 102 16.72 1.32 -3.13
CA GLU A 102 16.40 2.30 -4.19
C GLU A 102 15.14 3.09 -3.87
N VAL A 103 14.09 2.41 -3.36
CA VAL A 103 12.82 3.05 -3.04
C VAL A 103 12.92 3.91 -1.78
N VAL A 104 13.45 3.35 -0.69
CA VAL A 104 13.40 3.99 0.63
C VAL A 104 14.46 5.09 0.76
N TYR A 105 15.69 4.85 0.28
CA TYR A 105 16.83 5.75 0.48
C TYR A 105 17.16 6.60 -0.75
N ASP A 106 17.07 6.02 -1.94
CA ASP A 106 17.49 6.69 -3.16
C ASP A 106 16.34 7.41 -3.89
N GLY A 107 15.10 7.30 -3.38
CA GLY A 107 13.95 8.08 -3.84
C GLY A 107 13.28 7.58 -5.13
N LYS A 108 13.49 6.31 -5.52
CA LYS A 108 12.81 5.70 -6.66
C LYS A 108 11.29 5.76 -6.51
N CYS A 109 10.56 5.96 -7.59
CA CYS A 109 9.09 6.15 -7.63
C CYS A 109 8.64 7.29 -6.70
N PRO A 110 9.06 8.54 -6.96
CA PRO A 110 8.67 9.69 -6.15
C PRO A 110 7.17 9.99 -6.33
N MET A 111 6.60 10.68 -5.33
CA MET A 111 5.24 11.20 -5.46
C MET A 111 5.17 12.21 -6.61
N PRO A 112 4.10 12.17 -7.44
CA PRO A 112 3.84 13.23 -8.42
C PRO A 112 3.69 14.59 -7.71
N ARG A 113 4.18 15.64 -8.37
CA ARG A 113 4.02 17.03 -7.91
C ARG A 113 2.64 17.54 -8.21
#